data_aa55769d3cf8322abc4fd33da70c6818
#
_entry.id   aa55769d3cf8322abc4fd33da70c6818
#
_cell.length_a   1.000
_cell.length_b   1.000
_cell.length_c   1.000
_cell.angle_alpha   90.00
_cell.angle_beta   90.00
_cell.angle_gamma   90.00
#
_symmetry.space_group_name_H-M   'P 1'
#
loop_
_entity.id
_entity.type
_entity.pdbx_description
1 polymer ?
#
loop_
_entity_poly.entity_id
_entity_poly.type
_entity_poly.pdbx_seq_one_letter_code
_entity_poly.pdbx_strand_id
1 'polypeptide(L)'
;MTLNVGSQQPGFKAVLTSPTTITHIAYSLHHSSSKLRALVSDLLAAICILAIPEGQKVVMAAMSDYRVVFEELFRFEELISSLRLPEVDPNDLTGNTTHPSEDDGAWDARTSSMILINALTNGPESLEERILLREEFSRRGLNEVIVVSAELLSAVIQFPYSTPDSSLHKAT
;
A
#
# COMPACT_ATOMS: atom_id res chain seq x y z
N MET A 1 19.35 14.31 -22.60
CA MET A 1 18.84 13.10 -23.25
C MET A 1 17.35 13.03 -22.94
N THR A 2 16.53 13.66 -23.77
CA THR A 2 15.08 13.81 -23.60
C THR A 2 14.45 12.47 -23.99
N LEU A 3 13.97 11.72 -23.01
CA LEU A 3 13.15 10.55 -23.27
C LEU A 3 11.84 11.03 -23.91
N ASN A 4 11.69 10.73 -25.19
CA ASN A 4 10.49 11.02 -25.96
C ASN A 4 9.36 10.07 -25.49
N VAL A 5 8.53 10.52 -24.55
CA VAL A 5 7.33 9.81 -24.05
C VAL A 5 6.17 9.93 -25.04
N GLY A 6 6.47 10.06 -26.32
CA GLY A 6 5.54 10.41 -27.39
C GLY A 6 4.67 9.28 -27.96
N SER A 7 4.67 8.07 -27.39
CA SER A 7 3.77 7.01 -27.82
C SER A 7 3.07 6.35 -26.64
N GLN A 8 2.22 7.11 -25.94
CA GLN A 8 1.26 6.47 -25.04
C GLN A 8 0.41 5.53 -25.89
N GLN A 9 0.47 4.23 -25.59
CA GLN A 9 -0.30 3.23 -26.30
C GLN A 9 -1.78 3.65 -26.29
N PRO A 10 -2.52 3.50 -27.40
CA PRO A 10 -3.89 4.00 -27.53
C PRO A 10 -4.82 3.48 -26.42
N GLY A 11 -4.56 2.29 -25.90
CA GLY A 11 -5.31 1.73 -24.77
C GLY A 11 -5.13 2.51 -23.45
N PHE A 12 -3.91 2.96 -23.13
CA PHE A 12 -3.66 3.75 -21.92
C PHE A 12 -4.36 5.11 -21.98
N LYS A 13 -4.32 5.77 -23.13
CA LYS A 13 -5.05 7.02 -23.36
C LYS A 13 -6.57 6.83 -23.23
N ALA A 14 -7.11 5.73 -23.72
CA ALA A 14 -8.53 5.43 -23.59
C ALA A 14 -8.95 5.25 -22.13
N VAL A 15 -8.12 4.61 -21.29
CA VAL A 15 -8.38 4.48 -19.84
C VAL A 15 -8.41 5.85 -19.16
N LEU A 16 -7.45 6.73 -19.48
CA LEU A 16 -7.40 8.09 -18.89
C LEU A 16 -8.58 8.96 -19.30
N THR A 17 -9.13 8.76 -20.48
CA THR A 17 -10.31 9.51 -20.97
C THR A 17 -11.63 9.00 -20.40
N SER A 18 -11.61 7.90 -19.63
CA SER A 18 -12.79 7.32 -18.96
C SER A 18 -12.64 7.37 -17.43
N PRO A 19 -13.00 8.48 -16.78
CA PRO A 19 -12.88 8.61 -15.32
C PRO A 19 -13.61 7.50 -14.56
N THR A 20 -14.77 7.06 -15.05
CA THR A 20 -15.54 5.96 -14.45
C THR A 20 -14.78 4.64 -14.44
N THR A 21 -13.93 4.38 -15.42
CA THR A 21 -13.08 3.18 -15.45
C THR A 21 -12.09 3.18 -14.30
N ILE A 22 -11.43 4.31 -14.05
CA ILE A 22 -10.45 4.45 -12.96
C ILE A 22 -11.14 4.36 -11.60
N THR A 23 -12.33 4.95 -11.47
CA THR A 23 -13.15 4.83 -10.26
C THR A 23 -13.52 3.37 -9.96
N HIS A 24 -13.95 2.59 -10.96
CA HIS A 24 -14.25 1.16 -10.78
C HIS A 24 -12.99 0.33 -10.45
N ILE A 25 -11.85 0.68 -11.04
CA ILE A 25 -10.56 0.06 -10.66
C ILE A 25 -10.27 0.34 -9.19
N ALA A 26 -10.40 1.59 -8.74
CA ALA A 26 -10.17 1.96 -7.36
C ALA A 26 -11.11 1.22 -6.38
N TYR A 27 -12.37 0.97 -6.74
CA TYR A 27 -13.29 0.20 -5.91
C TYR A 27 -12.83 -1.23 -5.64
N SER A 28 -11.99 -1.79 -6.50
CA SER A 28 -11.40 -3.12 -6.28
C SER A 28 -10.38 -3.15 -5.13
N LEU A 29 -9.95 -2.01 -4.59
CA LEU A 29 -9.16 -1.94 -3.36
C LEU A 29 -9.92 -2.50 -2.14
N HIS A 30 -11.26 -2.48 -2.17
CA HIS A 30 -12.10 -3.04 -1.10
C HIS A 30 -12.20 -4.58 -1.15
N HIS A 31 -11.59 -5.22 -2.12
CA HIS A 31 -11.67 -6.68 -2.26
C HIS A 31 -10.86 -7.39 -1.18
N SER A 32 -11.34 -8.56 -0.72
CA SER A 32 -10.68 -9.36 0.32
C SER A 32 -9.32 -9.94 -0.10
N SER A 33 -9.09 -10.19 -1.40
CA SER A 33 -7.82 -10.75 -1.90
C SER A 33 -6.70 -9.72 -1.89
N SER A 34 -5.65 -9.99 -1.13
CA SER A 34 -4.45 -9.13 -1.08
C SER A 34 -3.73 -9.05 -2.42
N LYS A 35 -3.70 -10.13 -3.20
CA LYS A 35 -3.14 -10.13 -4.56
C LYS A 35 -3.87 -9.17 -5.50
N LEU A 36 -5.20 -9.11 -5.41
CA LEU A 36 -5.97 -8.16 -6.22
C LEU A 36 -5.73 -6.72 -5.75
N ARG A 37 -5.70 -6.47 -4.45
CA ARG A 37 -5.37 -5.14 -3.91
C ARG A 37 -3.99 -4.66 -4.32
N ALA A 38 -2.98 -5.54 -4.29
CA ALA A 38 -1.64 -5.25 -4.78
C ALA A 38 -1.67 -4.80 -6.25
N LEU A 39 -2.26 -5.62 -7.12
CA LEU A 39 -2.36 -5.31 -8.55
C LEU A 39 -3.08 -3.99 -8.83
N VAL A 40 -4.17 -3.72 -8.11
CA VAL A 40 -4.92 -2.46 -8.25
C VAL A 40 -4.10 -1.27 -7.79
N SER A 41 -3.39 -1.38 -6.66
CA SER A 41 -2.51 -0.32 -6.15
C SER A 41 -1.37 -0.02 -7.14
N ASP A 42 -0.73 -1.05 -7.71
CA ASP A 42 0.31 -0.89 -8.72
C ASP A 42 -0.22 -0.21 -9.98
N LEU A 43 -1.42 -0.59 -10.43
CA LEU A 43 -2.05 0.01 -11.61
C LEU A 43 -2.37 1.49 -11.38
N LEU A 44 -2.95 1.84 -10.24
CA LEU A 44 -3.24 3.23 -9.88
C LEU A 44 -1.96 4.06 -9.73
N ALA A 45 -0.91 3.49 -9.13
CA ALA A 45 0.40 4.13 -9.04
C ALA A 45 1.01 4.37 -10.43
N ALA A 46 0.94 3.38 -11.32
CA ALA A 46 1.41 3.53 -12.70
C ALA A 46 0.67 4.64 -13.44
N ILE A 47 -0.65 4.77 -13.26
CA ILE A 47 -1.44 5.86 -13.85
C ILE A 47 -0.94 7.22 -13.33
N CYS A 48 -0.68 7.36 -12.02
CA CYS A 48 -0.14 8.58 -11.45
C CYS A 48 1.22 8.97 -12.04
N ILE A 49 2.10 7.99 -12.26
CA ILE A 49 3.48 8.22 -12.70
C ILE A 49 3.58 8.47 -14.21
N LEU A 50 2.80 7.73 -15.01
CA LEU A 50 2.92 7.75 -16.47
C LEU A 50 2.12 8.87 -17.13
N ALA A 51 1.12 9.42 -16.46
CA ALA A 51 0.24 10.45 -17.00
C ALA A 51 0.17 11.70 -16.10
N ILE A 52 1.31 12.32 -15.85
CA ILE A 52 1.37 13.56 -15.06
C ILE A 52 0.93 14.76 -15.93
N PRO A 53 0.07 15.66 -15.39
CA PRO A 53 -0.62 15.64 -14.08
C PRO A 53 -1.99 14.97 -14.11
N GLU A 54 -2.52 14.60 -15.28
CA GLU A 54 -3.91 14.14 -15.46
C GLU A 54 -4.17 12.82 -14.75
N GLY A 55 -3.24 11.88 -14.81
CA GLY A 55 -3.36 10.57 -14.15
C GLY A 55 -3.53 10.70 -12.64
N GLN A 56 -2.76 11.58 -12.03
CA GLN A 56 -2.90 11.85 -10.59
C GLN A 56 -4.27 12.45 -10.27
N LYS A 57 -4.74 13.42 -11.05
CA LYS A 57 -6.05 14.05 -10.82
C LYS A 57 -7.20 13.04 -10.89
N VAL A 58 -7.17 12.14 -11.87
CA VAL A 58 -8.24 11.14 -12.00
C VAL A 58 -8.17 10.07 -10.90
N VAL A 59 -6.96 9.67 -10.45
CA VAL A 59 -6.82 8.75 -9.32
C VAL A 59 -7.27 9.41 -8.01
N MET A 60 -6.92 10.68 -7.79
CA MET A 60 -7.37 11.44 -6.63
C MET A 60 -8.91 11.59 -6.59
N ALA A 61 -9.54 11.83 -7.74
CA ALA A 61 -10.99 11.85 -7.86
C ALA A 61 -11.59 10.48 -7.55
N ALA A 62 -11.04 9.41 -8.12
CA ALA A 62 -11.47 8.03 -7.85
C ALA A 62 -11.38 7.65 -6.38
N MET A 63 -10.32 8.07 -5.66
CA MET A 63 -10.21 7.84 -4.22
C MET A 63 -11.19 8.68 -3.40
N SER A 64 -11.63 9.83 -3.91
CA SER A 64 -12.70 10.62 -3.28
C SER A 64 -14.07 9.94 -3.47
N ASP A 65 -14.33 9.38 -4.66
CA ASP A 65 -15.54 8.61 -4.94
C ASP A 65 -15.57 7.30 -4.12
N TYR A 66 -14.41 6.63 -3.99
CA TYR A 66 -14.23 5.44 -3.16
C TYR A 66 -14.69 5.69 -1.72
N ARG A 67 -14.20 6.78 -1.11
CA ARG A 67 -14.61 7.19 0.23
C ARG A 67 -16.13 7.29 0.38
N VAL A 68 -16.81 7.86 -0.62
CA VAL A 68 -18.27 8.05 -0.56
C VAL A 68 -19.01 6.72 -0.68
N VAL A 69 -18.56 5.84 -1.58
CA VAL A 69 -19.23 4.57 -1.85
C VAL A 69 -19.05 3.57 -0.71
N PHE A 70 -17.88 3.54 -0.08
CA PHE A 70 -17.56 2.63 1.02
C PHE A 70 -17.74 3.27 2.41
N GLU A 71 -18.35 4.47 2.46
CA GLU A 71 -18.70 5.18 3.70
C GLU A 71 -17.49 5.41 4.63
N GLU A 72 -16.29 5.56 4.05
CA GLU A 72 -15.10 5.89 4.84
C GLU A 72 -15.21 7.28 5.47
N LEU A 73 -14.71 7.42 6.71
CA LEU A 73 -14.70 8.70 7.42
C LEU A 73 -13.82 9.73 6.68
N PHE A 74 -12.74 9.27 6.06
CA PHE A 74 -11.81 10.11 5.33
C PHE A 74 -11.22 9.36 4.14
N ARG A 75 -10.75 10.10 3.15
CA ARG A 75 -10.07 9.56 1.99
C ARG A 75 -8.80 8.81 2.41
N PHE A 76 -8.53 7.68 1.78
CA PHE A 76 -7.37 6.80 2.02
C PHE A 76 -7.40 6.00 3.33
N GLU A 77 -8.54 5.92 4.02
CA GLU A 77 -8.65 5.16 5.28
C GLU A 77 -8.27 3.70 5.08
N GLU A 78 -8.89 3.01 4.11
CA GLU A 78 -8.58 1.61 3.79
C GLU A 78 -7.12 1.44 3.33
N LEU A 79 -6.61 2.37 2.52
CA LEU A 79 -5.24 2.30 2.02
C LEU A 79 -4.21 2.35 3.17
N ILE A 80 -4.44 3.19 4.17
CA ILE A 80 -3.58 3.28 5.36
C ILE A 80 -3.81 2.09 6.30
N SER A 81 -5.06 1.65 6.45
CA SER A 81 -5.41 0.48 7.27
C SER A 81 -4.75 -0.79 6.72
N SER A 82 -4.69 -0.95 5.41
CA SER A 82 -4.06 -2.09 4.75
C SER A 82 -2.54 -2.21 5.01
N LEU A 83 -1.90 -1.14 5.44
CA LEU A 83 -0.48 -1.13 5.80
C LEU A 83 -0.22 -1.64 7.21
N ARG A 84 -1.23 -1.65 8.08
CA ARG A 84 -1.07 -2.10 9.47
C ARG A 84 -0.73 -3.59 9.49
N LEU A 85 0.21 -3.92 10.38
CA LEU A 85 0.52 -5.32 10.64
C LEU A 85 -0.58 -5.93 11.52
N PRO A 86 -0.85 -7.24 11.40
CA PRO A 86 -1.76 -7.92 12.31
C PRO A 86 -1.29 -7.73 13.75
N GLU A 87 -2.21 -7.44 14.65
CA GLU A 87 -1.90 -7.41 16.08
C GLU A 87 -1.57 -8.84 16.54
N VAL A 88 -0.37 -9.00 17.10
CA VAL A 88 0.01 -10.25 17.77
C VAL A 88 -0.61 -10.23 19.16
N ASP A 89 -1.50 -11.16 19.45
CA ASP A 89 -2.06 -11.28 20.81
C ASP A 89 -0.93 -11.69 21.78
N PRO A 90 -0.53 -10.83 22.72
CA PRO A 90 0.54 -11.12 23.67
C PRO A 90 0.20 -12.27 24.63
N ASN A 91 -1.05 -12.73 24.67
CA ASN A 91 -1.51 -13.84 25.50
C ASN A 91 -1.52 -15.18 24.75
N ASP A 92 -1.22 -15.20 23.45
CA ASP A 92 -1.12 -16.46 22.70
C ASP A 92 0.22 -17.15 22.97
N LEU A 93 0.43 -17.52 24.26
CA LEU A 93 1.59 -18.28 24.73
C LEU A 93 1.53 -19.77 24.33
N THR A 94 0.51 -20.19 23.61
CA THR A 94 0.28 -21.63 23.35
C THR A 94 1.17 -22.22 22.27
N GLY A 95 2.12 -21.46 21.70
CA GLY A 95 3.12 -22.02 20.78
C GLY A 95 2.52 -22.72 19.53
N ASN A 96 1.21 -22.79 19.49
CA ASN A 96 0.46 -23.35 18.38
C ASN A 96 -0.05 -22.17 17.52
N THR A 97 0.88 -21.21 17.28
CA THR A 97 0.63 -20.17 16.29
C THR A 97 0.47 -20.88 14.94
N THR A 98 -0.73 -21.36 14.67
CA THR A 98 -1.22 -21.16 13.33
C THR A 98 -1.17 -19.63 13.17
N HIS A 99 -0.01 -19.12 12.70
CA HIS A 99 0.01 -17.79 12.12
C HIS A 99 -1.28 -17.73 11.30
N PRO A 100 -2.20 -16.78 11.54
CA PRO A 100 -3.25 -16.57 10.57
C PRO A 100 -2.47 -16.50 9.27
N SER A 101 -2.65 -17.49 8.40
CA SER A 101 -1.84 -17.61 7.20
C SER A 101 -1.97 -16.25 6.53
N GLU A 102 -0.95 -15.40 6.71
CA GLU A 102 -0.97 -14.12 6.03
C GLU A 102 -1.25 -14.51 4.60
N ASP A 103 -2.36 -14.01 4.09
CA ASP A 103 -2.76 -14.28 2.71
C ASP A 103 -1.51 -14.09 1.87
N ASP A 104 -1.17 -15.10 1.07
CA ASP A 104 0.06 -15.25 0.28
C ASP A 104 0.26 -14.07 -0.71
N GLY A 105 0.08 -12.88 -0.29
CA GLY A 105 0.14 -11.60 -0.99
C GLY A 105 0.02 -10.40 -0.08
N ALA A 106 -0.08 -10.58 1.24
CA ALA A 106 -0.27 -9.47 2.18
C ALA A 106 0.91 -8.50 2.16
N TRP A 107 2.14 -9.00 2.07
CA TRP A 107 3.33 -8.17 1.94
C TRP A 107 3.38 -7.41 0.61
N ASP A 108 3.01 -8.08 -0.48
CA ASP A 108 2.91 -7.43 -1.80
C ASP A 108 1.86 -6.31 -1.77
N ALA A 109 0.71 -6.56 -1.15
CA ALA A 109 -0.34 -5.56 -1.01
C ALA A 109 0.12 -4.33 -0.21
N ARG A 110 0.85 -4.53 0.91
CA ARG A 110 1.43 -3.42 1.70
C ARG A 110 2.45 -2.64 0.88
N THR A 111 3.33 -3.33 0.17
CA THR A 111 4.34 -2.71 -0.68
C THR A 111 3.70 -1.89 -1.79
N SER A 112 2.74 -2.46 -2.51
CA SER A 112 2.01 -1.78 -3.59
C SER A 112 1.20 -0.59 -3.07
N SER A 113 0.60 -0.70 -1.87
CA SER A 113 -0.08 0.42 -1.21
C SER A 113 0.88 1.56 -0.89
N MET A 114 2.09 1.27 -0.39
CA MET A 114 3.13 2.29 -0.17
C MET A 114 3.62 2.92 -1.46
N ILE A 115 3.76 2.15 -2.54
CA ILE A 115 4.12 2.67 -3.87
C ILE A 115 3.04 3.65 -4.36
N LEU A 116 1.76 3.31 -4.19
CA LEU A 116 0.65 4.20 -4.55
C LEU A 116 0.67 5.49 -3.72
N ILE A 117 0.84 5.41 -2.40
CA ILE A 117 0.96 6.58 -1.52
C ILE A 117 2.12 7.48 -1.97
N ASN A 118 3.26 6.88 -2.29
CA ASN A 118 4.42 7.60 -2.76
C ASN A 118 4.17 8.28 -4.13
N ALA A 119 3.50 7.61 -5.05
CA ALA A 119 3.11 8.18 -6.34
C ALA A 119 2.14 9.37 -6.17
N LEU A 120 1.15 9.24 -5.28
CA LEU A 120 0.19 10.30 -4.97
C LEU A 120 0.86 11.52 -4.34
N THR A 121 1.74 11.32 -3.36
CA THR A 121 2.36 12.41 -2.59
C THR A 121 3.51 13.11 -3.30
N ASN A 122 4.10 12.50 -4.31
CA ASN A 122 5.18 13.09 -5.12
C ASN A 122 4.73 13.53 -6.52
N GLY A 123 3.56 13.12 -6.99
CA GLY A 123 3.03 13.42 -8.31
C GLY A 123 2.67 14.88 -8.56
N PRO A 124 2.11 15.66 -7.59
CA PRO A 124 1.77 17.05 -7.84
C PRO A 124 2.99 17.88 -8.23
N GLU A 125 2.83 18.76 -9.21
CA GLU A 125 3.87 19.72 -9.61
C GLU A 125 4.09 20.77 -8.53
N SER A 126 3.00 21.25 -7.91
CA SER A 126 3.04 22.26 -6.85
C SER A 126 3.59 21.65 -5.54
N LEU A 127 4.56 22.36 -4.93
CA LEU A 127 5.06 22.02 -3.60
C LEU A 127 3.95 22.07 -2.54
N GLU A 128 3.06 23.04 -2.66
CA GLU A 128 1.94 23.25 -1.74
C GLU A 128 0.99 22.04 -1.75
N GLU A 129 0.60 21.56 -2.94
CA GLU A 129 -0.25 20.38 -3.06
C GLU A 129 0.44 19.11 -2.48
N ARG A 130 1.75 18.96 -2.70
CA ARG A 130 2.52 17.86 -2.09
C ARG A 130 2.52 17.92 -0.57
N ILE A 131 2.66 19.10 0.01
CA ILE A 131 2.62 19.29 1.47
C ILE A 131 1.23 18.95 1.99
N LEU A 132 0.17 19.47 1.38
CA LEU A 132 -1.21 19.21 1.79
C LEU A 132 -1.56 17.73 1.77
N LEU A 133 -1.13 17.00 0.73
CA LEU A 133 -1.35 15.56 0.65
C LEU A 133 -0.58 14.78 1.73
N ARG A 134 0.67 15.13 1.98
CA ARG A 134 1.47 14.51 3.05
C ARG A 134 0.88 14.77 4.42
N GLU A 135 0.37 15.99 4.66
CA GLU A 135 -0.37 16.31 5.87
C GLU A 135 -1.66 15.50 6.00
N GLU A 136 -2.39 15.30 4.89
CA GLU A 136 -3.59 14.47 4.89
C GLU A 136 -3.27 13.04 5.32
N PHE A 137 -2.25 12.41 4.75
CA PHE A 137 -1.81 11.06 5.14
C PHE A 137 -1.29 11.02 6.59
N SER A 138 -0.50 12.01 7.00
CA SER A 138 0.02 12.11 8.37
C SER A 138 -1.10 12.17 9.41
N ARG A 139 -2.10 13.01 9.18
CA ARG A 139 -3.28 13.13 10.07
C ARG A 139 -4.11 11.85 10.14
N ARG A 140 -3.94 10.91 9.22
CA ARG A 140 -4.62 9.61 9.17
C ARG A 140 -3.79 8.46 9.76
N GLY A 141 -2.66 8.78 10.37
CA GLY A 141 -1.83 7.81 11.07
C GLY A 141 -0.80 7.10 10.20
N LEU A 142 -0.47 7.61 9.01
CA LEU A 142 0.55 7.00 8.18
C LEU A 142 1.92 6.98 8.87
N ASN A 143 2.27 8.04 9.59
CA ASN A 143 3.56 8.14 10.27
C ASN A 143 3.72 7.06 11.36
N GLU A 144 2.66 6.81 12.12
CA GLU A 144 2.61 5.77 13.14
C GLU A 144 2.81 4.38 12.54
N VAL A 145 2.12 4.11 11.43
CA VAL A 145 2.26 2.83 10.71
C VAL A 145 3.69 2.63 10.21
N ILE A 146 4.32 3.66 9.65
CA ILE A 146 5.70 3.59 9.16
C ILE A 146 6.67 3.32 10.31
N VAL A 147 6.52 4.02 11.44
CA VAL A 147 7.40 3.84 12.62
C VAL A 147 7.29 2.42 13.16
N VAL A 148 6.07 1.93 13.40
CA VAL A 148 5.84 0.57 13.92
C VAL A 148 6.41 -0.49 12.97
N SER A 149 6.22 -0.33 11.65
CA SER A 149 6.76 -1.27 10.66
C SER A 149 8.30 -1.26 10.66
N ALA A 150 8.93 -0.09 10.81
CA ALA A 150 10.38 0.04 10.86
C ALA A 150 10.98 -0.57 12.15
N GLU A 151 10.32 -0.39 13.29
CA GLU A 151 10.73 -0.97 14.57
C GLU A 151 10.66 -2.49 14.54
N LEU A 152 9.57 -3.06 14.02
CA LEU A 152 9.42 -4.51 13.87
C LEU A 152 10.46 -5.10 12.92
N LEU A 153 10.72 -4.47 11.79
CA LEU A 153 11.77 -4.91 10.86
C LEU A 153 13.15 -4.85 11.52
N SER A 154 13.43 -3.80 12.28
CA SER A 154 14.68 -3.66 13.04
C SER A 154 14.85 -4.76 14.09
N ALA A 155 13.79 -5.10 14.82
CA ALA A 155 13.81 -6.17 15.80
C ALA A 155 14.08 -7.56 15.15
N VAL A 156 13.47 -7.84 14.02
CA VAL A 156 13.70 -9.10 13.27
C VAL A 156 15.15 -9.21 12.79
N ILE A 157 15.76 -8.10 12.36
CA ILE A 157 17.16 -8.10 11.90
C ILE A 157 18.14 -8.28 13.07
N GLN A 158 17.82 -7.76 14.27
CA GLN A 158 18.70 -7.85 15.45
C GLN A 158 18.68 -9.24 16.13
N PHE A 159 17.68 -10.08 15.88
CA PHE A 159 17.60 -11.45 16.38
C PHE A 159 17.64 -12.47 15.23
N PRO A 160 18.79 -12.66 14.55
CA PRO A 160 18.91 -13.75 13.59
C PRO A 160 18.92 -15.05 14.38
N TYR A 161 17.88 -15.86 14.20
CA TYR A 161 17.74 -17.26 14.57
C TYR A 161 18.73 -17.77 15.65
N SER A 162 18.27 -17.87 16.89
CA SER A 162 18.90 -18.74 17.87
C SER A 162 18.77 -20.16 17.34
N THR A 163 19.82 -20.70 16.72
CA THR A 163 19.89 -22.11 16.37
C THR A 163 19.71 -22.91 17.66
N PRO A 164 18.77 -23.86 17.72
CA PRO A 164 18.66 -24.72 18.87
C PRO A 164 20.00 -25.48 19.03
N ASP A 165 20.60 -25.30 20.20
CA ASP A 165 21.86 -25.91 20.59
C ASP A 165 21.74 -27.43 20.48
N SER A 166 22.43 -28.01 19.51
CA SER A 166 22.49 -29.46 19.26
C SER A 166 23.44 -30.20 20.20
N SER A 167 23.61 -29.69 21.43
CA SER A 167 24.56 -30.25 22.41
C SER A 167 23.94 -31.20 23.47
N LEU A 168 22.78 -31.84 23.18
CA LEU A 168 22.16 -32.81 24.11
C LEU A 168 22.00 -34.22 23.50
N HIS A 169 23.06 -34.79 22.90
CA HIS A 169 23.16 -36.22 22.66
C HIS A 169 24.62 -36.69 22.68
N LYS A 170 25.22 -36.67 23.89
CA LYS A 170 26.34 -37.57 24.25
C LYS A 170 26.38 -37.76 25.75
N ALA A 171 25.62 -38.72 26.24
CA ALA A 171 25.93 -39.43 27.48
C ALA A 171 25.15 -40.76 27.49
N THR A 172 25.93 -41.83 27.46
CA THR A 172 25.69 -43.27 27.68
C THR A 172 25.22 -44.08 26.51
#